data_c07ae0c04e06c8f525d78f0912179d41
#
_entry.id   c07ae0c04e06c8f525d78f0912179d41
#
_cell.length_a   1.000
_cell.length_b   1.000
_cell.length_c   1.000
_cell.angle_alpha   90.00
_cell.angle_beta   90.00
_cell.angle_gamma   90.00
#
_symmetry.space_group_name_H-M   'P 1'
#
loop_
_entity.id
_entity.type
_entity.pdbx_description
1 polymer ?
#
loop_
_entity_poly.entity_id
_entity_poly.type
_entity_poly.pdbx_seq_one_letter_code
_entity_poly.pdbx_strand_id
1 'polypeptide(L)' 'MELNIGEIVKLKKPHPCGSSEWEILRVGMDFRLKCLGCGHQIMIPRKQVEKSIKQVRKPDQP' A
#
# COMPACT_ATOMS: atom_id res chain seq x y z
N MET A 1 -7.60 -11.01 -5.10
CA MET A 1 -6.45 -10.11 -5.24
C MET A 1 -5.35 -10.53 -4.29
N GLU A 2 -4.18 -10.76 -4.81
CA GLU A 2 -3.07 -11.26 -4.02
C GLU A 2 -2.03 -10.17 -3.82
N LEU A 3 -1.67 -9.92 -2.55
CA LEU A 3 -0.73 -8.87 -2.20
C LEU A 3 0.41 -9.45 -1.40
N ASN A 4 1.63 -9.02 -1.70
CA ASN A 4 2.83 -9.55 -1.08
C ASN A 4 3.68 -8.43 -0.50
N ILE A 5 4.51 -8.81 0.50
CA ILE A 5 5.43 -7.85 1.12
C ILE A 5 6.38 -7.30 0.07
N GLY A 6 6.61 -6.00 0.11
CA GLY A 6 7.50 -5.32 -0.82
C GLY A 6 6.81 -4.77 -2.05
N GLU A 7 5.57 -5.15 -2.30
CA GLU A 7 4.83 -4.60 -3.43
C GLU A 7 4.39 -3.18 -3.15
N ILE A 8 4.25 -2.41 -4.22
CA ILE A 8 3.81 -1.02 -4.13
C ILE A 8 2.35 -0.98 -4.56
N VAL A 9 1.51 -0.41 -3.70
CA VAL A 9 0.09 -0.24 -4.02
C VAL A 9 -0.22 1.23 -4.15
N LYS A 10 -1.07 1.55 -5.11
CA LYS A 10 -1.56 2.90 -5.30
C LYS A 10 -2.99 2.95 -4.82
N LEU A 11 -3.26 3.80 -3.84
CA LEU A 11 -4.59 3.92 -3.26
C LEU A 11 -5.40 4.96 -4.02
N LYS A 12 -6.72 4.81 -3.97
CA LYS A 12 -7.63 5.72 -4.66
C LYS A 12 -7.58 7.12 -4.05
N LYS A 13 -7.34 7.20 -2.74
CA LYS A 13 -7.24 8.48 -2.04
C LYS A 13 -5.77 8.83 -1.83
N PRO A 14 -5.34 10.02 -2.23
CA PRO A 14 -3.96 10.44 -1.97
C PRO A 14 -3.75 10.72 -0.49
N HIS A 15 -2.52 10.48 -0.04
CA HIS A 15 -2.13 10.85 1.31
C HIS A 15 -1.93 12.37 1.38
N PRO A 16 -2.14 12.99 2.55
CA PRO A 16 -1.94 14.43 2.69
C PRO A 16 -0.57 14.95 2.26
N CYS A 17 0.44 14.10 2.26
CA CYS A 17 1.77 14.49 1.81
C CYS A 17 1.87 14.60 0.28
N GLY A 18 0.82 14.25 -0.44
CA GLY A 18 0.80 14.34 -1.90
C GLY A 18 1.09 13.04 -2.62
N SER A 19 1.48 12.00 -1.90
CA SER A 19 1.75 10.69 -2.49
C SER A 19 0.55 9.77 -2.32
N SER A 20 0.29 8.94 -3.32
CA SER A 20 -0.75 7.92 -3.21
C SER A 20 -0.15 6.52 -3.26
N GLU A 21 1.17 6.41 -3.30
CA GLU A 21 1.85 5.11 -3.37
C GLU A 21 2.31 4.67 -2.00
N TRP A 22 2.11 3.38 -1.74
CA TRP A 22 2.43 2.79 -0.45
C TRP A 22 3.14 1.47 -0.66
N GLU A 23 4.14 1.21 0.18
CA GLU A 23 4.85 -0.07 0.16
C GLU A 23 4.23 -0.99 1.20
N ILE A 24 3.99 -2.25 0.81
CA ILE A 24 3.46 -3.24 1.74
C ILE A 24 4.60 -3.75 2.61
N LEU A 25 4.50 -3.50 3.91
CA LEU A 25 5.49 -3.95 4.88
C LEU A 25 5.09 -5.26 5.54
N ARG A 26 3.78 -5.51 5.64
CA ARG A 26 3.28 -6.70 6.29
C ARG A 26 1.93 -7.08 5.70
N VAL A 27 1.71 -8.38 5.56
CA VAL A 27 0.43 -8.92 5.09
C VAL A 27 -0.15 -9.84 6.16
N GLY A 28 -1.47 -9.98 6.14
CA GLY A 28 -2.19 -10.78 7.12
C GLY A 28 -3.63 -10.36 7.14
N MET A 29 -4.26 -10.43 8.31
CA MET A 29 -5.61 -9.91 8.48
C MET A 29 -5.60 -8.38 8.38
N ASP A 30 -4.52 -7.76 8.83
CA ASP A 30 -4.27 -6.34 8.66
C ASP A 30 -3.01 -6.16 7.84
N PHE A 31 -3.00 -5.12 7.03
CA PHE A 31 -1.84 -4.78 6.21
C PHE A 31 -1.14 -3.57 6.80
N ARG A 32 0.18 -3.64 6.88
CA ARG A 32 0.98 -2.48 7.25
C ARG A 32 1.54 -1.87 5.99
N LEU A 33 1.28 -0.59 5.79
CA LEU A 33 1.70 0.14 4.61
C LEU A 33 2.58 1.31 5.01
N LYS A 34 3.57 1.60 4.16
CA LYS A 34 4.45 2.73 4.35
C LYS A 34 4.28 3.69 3.19
N CYS A 35 3.96 4.94 3.48
CA CYS A 35 3.85 5.96 2.45
C CYS A 35 5.22 6.25 1.85
N LEU A 36 5.32 6.16 0.54
CA LEU A 36 6.60 6.38 -0.13
C LEU A 36 6.97 7.87 -0.20
N GLY A 37 6.01 8.74 0.02
CA GLY A 37 6.26 10.17 -0.01
C GLY A 37 6.87 10.70 1.28
N CYS A 38 6.29 10.33 2.42
CA CYS A 38 6.73 10.88 3.71
C CYS A 38 7.23 9.83 4.70
N GLY A 39 7.13 8.55 4.36
CA GLY A 39 7.58 7.47 5.24
C GLY A 39 6.62 7.12 6.36
N HIS A 40 5.44 7.71 6.37
CA HIS A 40 4.45 7.42 7.40
C HIS A 40 3.92 5.99 7.26
N GLN A 41 3.82 5.28 8.38
CA GLN A 41 3.31 3.91 8.38
C GLN A 41 1.91 3.86 8.97
N ILE A 42 1.04 3.09 8.33
CA ILE A 42 -0.32 2.89 8.80
C ILE A 42 -0.65 1.41 8.77
N MET A 43 -1.67 1.02 9.53
CA MET A 43 -2.18 -0.33 9.51
C MET A 43 -3.66 -0.27 9.18
N ILE A 44 -4.07 -1.01 8.15
CA ILE A 44 -5.46 -1.05 7.72
C ILE A 44 -5.93 -2.49 7.53
N PRO A 45 -7.20 -2.76 7.83
CA PRO A 45 -7.76 -4.10 7.59
C PRO A 45 -7.66 -4.50 6.12
N ARG A 46 -7.43 -5.77 5.89
CA ARG A 46 -7.28 -6.29 4.54
C ARG A 46 -8.45 -5.90 3.64
N LYS A 47 -9.67 -6.02 4.15
CA LYS A 47 -10.86 -5.69 3.37
C LYS A 47 -10.83 -4.25 2.88
N GLN A 48 -10.38 -3.34 3.73
CA GLN A 48 -10.31 -1.94 3.37
C GLN A 48 -9.21 -1.68 2.36
N VAL A 49 -8.08 -2.35 2.51
CA VAL A 49 -6.99 -2.23 1.53
C VAL A 49 -7.48 -2.66 0.16
N GLU A 50 -8.15 -3.81 0.08
CA GLU A 50 -8.63 -4.33 -1.19
C GLU A 50 -9.62 -3.38 -1.86
N LYS A 51 -10.45 -2.70 -1.07
CA LYS A 51 -11.39 -1.72 -1.60
C LYS A 51 -10.74 -0.43 -2.03
N SER A 52 -9.61 -0.09 -1.43
CA SER A 52 -8.96 1.20 -1.65
C SER A 52 -7.87 1.16 -2.71
N ILE A 53 -7.44 -0.01 -3.12
CA ILE A 53 -6.35 -0.14 -4.08
C ILE A 53 -6.84 0.22 -5.48
N LYS A 54 -6.08 1.10 -6.13
CA LYS A 54 -6.30 1.46 -7.52
C LYS A 54 -5.38 0.67 -8.43
N GLN A 55 -4.13 0.49 -8.02
CA GLN A 55 -3.13 -0.26 -8.78
C GLN A 55 -2.16 -0.96 -7.84
N VAL A 56 -1.61 -2.07 -8.31
CA VAL A 56 -0.54 -2.78 -7.62
C VAL A 56 0.64 -2.86 -8.56
N ARG A 57 1.82 -2.55 -8.04
CA ARG A 57 3.05 -2.53 -8.83
C ARG A 57 4.13 -3.26 -8.06
N LYS A 58 4.88 -4.11 -8.75
CA LYS A 58 6.00 -4.78 -8.11
C LYS A 58 7.20 -3.85 -8.07
N PRO A 59 7.92 -3.79 -6.94
CA PRO A 59 9.03 -2.85 -6.80
C PRO A 59 10.24 -3.23 -7.64
N ASP A 60 10.39 -4.51 -7.91
CA ASP A 60 11.58 -5.02 -8.59
C ASP A 60 11.22 -5.45 -10.00
N GLN A 61 11.06 -4.49 -10.87
CA GLN A 61 10.77 -4.72 -12.27
C GLN A 61 12.05 -4.75 -13.07
N PRO A 62 12.35 -5.87 -13.70
CA PRO A 62 13.50 -5.93 -14.58
C PRO A 62 13.33 -5.05 -15.81
#